data_96d4f69530d8c707c26716414f95d622
#
_entry.id   96d4f69530d8c707c26716414f95d622
#
_cell.length_a   1.000
_cell.length_b   1.000
_cell.length_c   1.000
_cell.angle_alpha   90.00
_cell.angle_beta   90.00
_cell.angle_gamma   90.00
#
_symmetry.space_group_name_H-M   'P 1'
#
loop_
_entity.id
_entity.type
_entity.pdbx_description
1 polymer ?
#
loop_
_entity_poly.entity_id
_entity_poly.type
_entity_poly.pdbx_seq_one_letter_code
_entity_poly.pdbx_strand_id
1 'polypeptide(L)'
;MDDGCRIVLPACRRCITWLGYGGTAKSFYEQGVRMSFEENNAAGVDDYLADHTSTPGAFADNVGSDNYTFSSRVTPAWDDNAGFEAQLERIITQKWIANYPDGPEGWSEYRRTGYPEVIPVVRNSSNGTIDTQLQVRRLPYTRDEKINNASGVASGISALGGKDTGGAKLWWDKKSR
;
A
#
# COMPACT_ATOMS: atom_id res chain seq x y z
N MET A 1 20.75 -8.28 -7.45
CA MET A 1 20.09 -7.28 -6.59
C MET A 1 19.47 -8.04 -5.45
N ASP A 2 19.89 -7.75 -4.26
CA ASP A 2 19.46 -8.50 -3.08
C ASP A 2 18.06 -8.02 -2.68
N ASP A 3 17.06 -8.90 -2.76
CA ASP A 3 15.66 -8.58 -2.41
C ASP A 3 15.44 -8.46 -0.88
N GLY A 4 16.52 -8.39 -0.12
CA GLY A 4 16.49 -8.39 1.34
C GLY A 4 15.64 -7.29 1.97
N CYS A 5 15.71 -6.07 1.44
CA CYS A 5 14.93 -4.93 1.95
C CYS A 5 13.42 -5.16 1.81
N ARG A 6 12.98 -5.74 0.71
CA ARG A 6 11.56 -6.02 0.42
C ARG A 6 10.99 -7.15 1.28
N ILE A 7 11.85 -8.08 1.73
CA ILE A 7 11.45 -9.22 2.56
C ILE A 7 11.35 -8.82 4.03
N VAL A 8 12.22 -7.95 4.51
CA VAL A 8 12.31 -7.60 5.93
C VAL A 8 11.15 -6.70 6.39
N LEU A 9 10.77 -5.69 5.59
CA LEU A 9 9.67 -4.77 5.93
C LEU A 9 8.28 -5.43 6.07
N PRO A 10 7.90 -6.49 5.32
CA PRO A 10 6.60 -7.14 5.53
C PRO A 10 6.48 -7.99 6.79
N ALA A 11 7.57 -8.24 7.52
CA ALA A 11 7.55 -9.06 8.73
C ALA A 11 6.83 -8.33 9.88
N CYS A 12 5.50 -8.26 9.79
CA CYS A 12 4.69 -7.72 10.87
C CYS A 12 4.66 -8.69 12.07
N ARG A 13 4.30 -8.18 13.26
CA ARG A 13 4.24 -8.92 14.53
C ARG A 13 3.61 -10.32 14.42
N ARG A 14 2.61 -10.48 13.59
CA ARG A 14 1.87 -11.73 13.40
C ARG A 14 2.65 -12.76 12.57
N CYS A 15 3.44 -12.30 11.60
CA CYS A 15 4.30 -13.17 10.79
C CYS A 15 5.53 -13.63 11.59
N ILE A 16 6.09 -12.77 12.41
CA ILE A 16 7.27 -13.06 13.24
C ILE A 16 6.97 -14.17 14.24
N THR A 17 5.83 -14.10 14.93
CA THR A 17 5.42 -15.12 15.92
C THR A 17 5.07 -16.45 15.27
N TRP A 18 4.54 -16.45 14.05
CA TRP A 18 4.09 -17.68 13.38
C TRP A 18 5.21 -18.40 12.64
N LEU A 19 6.19 -17.65 12.12
CA LEU A 19 7.31 -18.20 11.35
C LEU A 19 8.57 -18.52 12.18
N GLY A 20 8.55 -18.22 13.47
CA GLY A 20 9.68 -18.52 14.38
C GLY A 20 10.95 -17.71 14.10
N TYR A 21 10.87 -16.61 13.36
CA TYR A 21 11.99 -15.68 13.20
C TYR A 21 12.31 -14.99 14.53
N GLY A 22 13.54 -15.12 14.99
CA GLY A 22 14.02 -14.39 16.18
C GLY A 22 14.09 -12.90 15.92
N GLY A 23 13.30 -12.09 16.68
CA GLY A 23 13.29 -10.65 16.57
C GLY A 23 11.95 -10.02 16.93
N THR A 24 11.88 -8.70 16.91
CA THR A 24 10.66 -7.92 17.16
C THR A 24 10.21 -7.21 15.89
N ALA A 25 8.96 -6.77 15.83
CA ALA A 25 8.48 -5.96 14.72
C ALA A 25 9.34 -4.70 14.52
N LYS A 26 9.76 -4.08 15.63
CA LYS A 26 10.70 -2.95 15.63
C LYS A 26 12.03 -3.29 14.95
N SER A 27 12.66 -4.40 15.37
CA SER A 27 13.98 -4.76 14.82
C SER A 27 13.94 -5.02 13.31
N PHE A 28 12.89 -5.67 12.80
CA PHE A 28 12.71 -5.88 11.36
C PHE A 28 12.37 -4.59 10.62
N TYR A 29 11.56 -3.73 11.21
CA TYR A 29 11.24 -2.43 10.65
C TYR A 29 12.50 -1.57 10.47
N GLU A 30 13.28 -1.40 11.54
CA GLU A 30 14.51 -0.59 11.53
C GLU A 30 15.55 -1.19 10.58
N GLN A 31 15.70 -2.51 10.54
CA GLN A 31 16.58 -3.18 9.60
C GLN A 31 16.17 -2.92 8.16
N GLY A 32 14.88 -3.04 7.83
CA GLY A 32 14.39 -2.80 6.48
C GLY A 32 14.60 -1.36 6.03
N VAL A 33 14.39 -0.37 6.92
CA VAL A 33 14.68 1.03 6.60
C VAL A 33 16.18 1.24 6.35
N ARG A 34 17.06 0.68 7.19
CA ARG A 34 18.52 0.78 7.01
C ARG A 34 18.98 0.18 5.68
N MET A 35 18.46 -0.99 5.30
CA MET A 35 18.75 -1.62 4.02
C MET A 35 18.29 -0.74 2.84
N SER A 36 17.10 -0.13 2.94
CA SER A 36 16.62 0.78 1.90
C SER A 36 17.51 2.02 1.74
N PHE A 37 18.01 2.60 2.85
CA PHE A 37 18.96 3.71 2.80
C PHE A 37 20.28 3.28 2.16
N GLU A 38 20.79 2.11 2.50
CA GLU A 38 22.02 1.55 1.92
C GLU A 38 21.88 1.30 0.41
N GLU A 39 20.81 0.64 -0.03
CA GLU A 39 20.55 0.38 -1.46
C GLU A 39 20.47 1.67 -2.30
N ASN A 40 19.94 2.73 -1.71
CA ASN A 40 19.79 4.04 -2.39
C ASN A 40 20.96 4.99 -2.13
N ASN A 41 22.03 4.56 -1.45
CA ASN A 41 23.15 5.40 -1.03
C ASN A 41 22.72 6.68 -0.31
N ALA A 42 21.65 6.61 0.48
CA ALA A 42 21.13 7.71 1.27
C ALA A 42 21.84 7.80 2.61
N ALA A 43 22.05 9.03 3.11
CA ALA A 43 22.63 9.29 4.42
C ALA A 43 21.55 9.67 5.45
N GLY A 44 21.89 9.62 6.76
CA GLY A 44 21.03 10.14 7.83
C GLY A 44 19.97 9.14 8.32
N VAL A 45 20.18 7.84 8.15
CA VAL A 45 19.23 6.81 8.58
C VAL A 45 18.95 6.83 10.09
N ASP A 46 19.93 7.16 10.91
CA ASP A 46 19.74 7.21 12.36
C ASP A 46 18.85 8.40 12.75
N ASP A 47 19.06 9.57 12.17
CA ASP A 47 18.20 10.75 12.36
C ASP A 47 16.79 10.47 11.87
N TYR A 48 16.64 9.78 10.73
CA TYR A 48 15.35 9.38 10.19
C TYR A 48 14.60 8.44 11.13
N LEU A 49 15.26 7.41 11.66
CA LEU A 49 14.68 6.45 12.59
C LEU A 49 14.39 7.05 13.97
N ALA A 50 15.02 8.18 14.31
CA ALA A 50 14.76 8.93 15.56
C ALA A 50 13.68 10.01 15.39
N ASP A 51 13.15 10.22 14.19
CA ASP A 51 12.16 11.28 13.95
C ASP A 51 10.75 10.87 14.40
N HIS A 52 10.33 11.42 15.52
CA HIS A 52 9.00 11.27 16.11
C HIS A 52 8.01 12.38 15.68
N THR A 53 8.40 13.28 14.81
CA THR A 53 7.65 14.51 14.54
C THR A 53 7.13 14.62 13.11
N SER A 54 7.90 14.17 12.13
CA SER A 54 7.53 14.26 10.72
C SER A 54 6.39 13.31 10.39
N THR A 55 5.33 13.85 9.83
CA THR A 55 4.16 13.12 9.34
C THR A 55 3.95 13.42 7.86
N PRO A 56 3.15 12.62 7.13
CA PRO A 56 2.82 12.93 5.74
C PRO A 56 2.28 14.35 5.61
N GLY A 57 2.92 15.13 4.73
CA GLY A 57 2.55 16.53 4.49
C GLY A 57 1.31 16.67 3.62
N ALA A 58 0.80 17.90 3.51
CA ALA A 58 -0.28 18.18 2.58
C ALA A 58 0.26 18.20 1.14
N PHE A 59 -0.53 17.67 0.21
CA PHE A 59 -0.29 17.80 -1.22
C PHE A 59 -0.98 19.07 -1.72
N ALA A 60 -0.21 19.96 -2.35
CA ALA A 60 -0.72 21.13 -3.04
C ALA A 60 -0.72 20.87 -4.54
N ASP A 61 -1.89 20.91 -5.16
CA ASP A 61 -2.03 20.81 -6.60
C ASP A 61 -1.78 22.18 -7.24
N ASN A 62 -0.60 22.37 -7.81
CA ASN A 62 -0.20 23.64 -8.43
C ASN A 62 -0.86 23.89 -9.79
N VAL A 63 -1.54 22.91 -10.37
CA VAL A 63 -2.16 22.98 -11.71
C VAL A 63 -3.69 23.02 -11.63
N GLY A 64 -4.24 22.44 -10.60
CA GLY A 64 -5.67 22.30 -10.38
C GLY A 64 -6.11 22.81 -9.01
N SER A 65 -7.13 22.16 -8.47
CA SER A 65 -7.69 22.47 -7.14
C SER A 65 -7.83 21.22 -6.27
N ASP A 66 -7.10 20.15 -6.61
CA ASP A 66 -7.24 18.85 -5.96
C ASP A 66 -6.24 18.70 -4.80
N ASN A 67 -6.17 19.74 -3.95
CA ASN A 67 -5.37 19.70 -2.74
C ASN A 67 -5.82 18.58 -1.82
N TYR A 68 -4.87 17.92 -1.16
CA TYR A 68 -5.16 16.85 -0.25
C TYR A 68 -4.33 16.97 1.04
N THR A 69 -4.97 16.80 2.17
CA THR A 69 -4.29 16.74 3.47
C THR A 69 -4.41 15.33 4.01
N PHE A 70 -3.28 14.68 4.24
CA PHE A 70 -3.25 13.32 4.78
C PHE A 70 -3.76 13.28 6.22
N SER A 71 -4.55 12.27 6.53
CA SER A 71 -5.03 11.99 7.88
C SER A 71 -4.03 11.18 8.70
N SER A 72 -3.14 10.47 8.03
CA SER A 72 -2.08 9.68 8.65
C SER A 72 -1.21 10.51 9.60
N ARG A 73 -0.87 9.92 10.72
CA ARG A 73 0.00 10.51 11.76
C ARG A 73 1.20 9.65 12.07
N VAL A 74 1.47 8.63 11.24
CA VAL A 74 2.65 7.78 11.44
C VAL A 74 3.92 8.56 11.15
N THR A 75 4.90 8.38 12.01
CA THR A 75 6.24 8.99 11.92
C THR A 75 7.27 7.94 11.52
N PRO A 76 8.47 8.32 11.05
CA PRO A 76 9.54 7.37 10.76
C PRO A 76 9.99 6.59 11.99
N ALA A 77 10.02 7.20 13.17
CA ALA A 77 10.40 6.51 14.41
C ALA A 77 9.37 5.45 14.80
N TRP A 78 9.88 4.30 15.22
CA TRP A 78 9.02 3.23 15.76
C TRP A 78 8.39 3.64 17.09
N ASP A 79 7.11 3.26 17.25
CA ASP A 79 6.37 3.46 18.52
C ASP A 79 5.86 2.12 19.04
N ASP A 80 6.44 1.64 20.12
CA ASP A 80 6.05 0.39 20.77
C ASP A 80 4.66 0.45 21.41
N ASN A 81 4.19 1.66 21.75
CA ASN A 81 2.87 1.87 22.37
C ASN A 81 1.74 2.05 21.33
N ALA A 82 2.09 2.21 20.06
CA ALA A 82 1.09 2.31 19.00
C ALA A 82 0.29 1.00 18.83
N GLY A 83 -1.00 1.13 18.56
CA GLY A 83 -1.84 -0.02 18.22
C GLY A 83 -1.37 -0.73 16.94
N PHE A 84 -1.82 -1.98 16.78
CA PHE A 84 -1.45 -2.83 15.64
C PHE A 84 -1.64 -2.13 14.27
N GLU A 85 -2.75 -1.44 14.07
CA GLU A 85 -3.02 -0.75 12.80
C GLU A 85 -2.02 0.38 12.51
N ALA A 86 -1.64 1.18 13.50
CA ALA A 86 -0.65 2.23 13.32
C ALA A 86 0.76 1.66 13.09
N GLN A 87 1.10 0.55 13.73
CA GLN A 87 2.36 -0.16 13.45
C GLN A 87 2.37 -0.75 12.05
N LEU A 88 1.25 -1.34 11.60
CA LEU A 88 1.10 -1.86 10.25
C LEU A 88 1.20 -0.74 9.21
N GLU A 89 0.51 0.37 9.40
CA GLU A 89 0.58 1.53 8.53
C GLU A 89 2.02 2.04 8.39
N ARG A 90 2.76 2.16 9.50
CA ARG A 90 4.16 2.57 9.51
C ARG A 90 5.04 1.64 8.68
N ILE A 91 4.90 0.32 8.86
CA ILE A 91 5.64 -0.69 8.10
C ILE A 91 5.33 -0.58 6.61
N ILE A 92 4.04 -0.54 6.25
CA ILE A 92 3.63 -0.51 4.84
C ILE A 92 4.02 0.81 4.17
N THR A 93 3.98 1.93 4.89
CA THR A 93 4.45 3.21 4.37
C THR A 93 5.94 3.16 4.01
N GLN A 94 6.77 2.59 4.87
CA GLN A 94 8.20 2.43 4.55
C GLN A 94 8.42 1.41 3.43
N LYS A 95 7.67 0.32 3.40
CA LYS A 95 7.72 -0.63 2.29
C LYS A 95 7.32 0.03 0.96
N TRP A 96 6.31 0.89 0.97
CA TRP A 96 5.90 1.66 -0.22
C TRP A 96 7.05 2.53 -0.77
N ILE A 97 7.76 3.21 0.12
CA ILE A 97 8.92 4.03 -0.25
C ILE A 97 10.04 3.14 -0.82
N ALA A 98 10.38 2.05 -0.13
CA ALA A 98 11.42 1.11 -0.54
C ALA A 98 11.11 0.39 -1.86
N ASN A 99 9.85 0.18 -2.18
CA ASN A 99 9.43 -0.48 -3.42
C ASN A 99 9.56 0.41 -4.67
N TYR A 100 9.83 1.71 -4.53
CA TYR A 100 9.98 2.56 -5.71
C TYR A 100 11.17 2.09 -6.59
N PRO A 101 10.99 1.90 -7.91
CA PRO A 101 9.79 2.22 -8.72
C PRO A 101 8.85 1.02 -9.01
N ASP A 102 8.81 -0.03 -8.17
CA ASP A 102 7.96 -1.22 -8.35
C ASP A 102 6.49 -0.92 -8.00
N GLY A 103 5.77 -0.33 -8.94
CA GLY A 103 4.36 0.02 -8.78
C GLY A 103 3.43 -1.17 -8.53
N PRO A 104 3.57 -2.33 -9.23
CA PRO A 104 2.72 -3.51 -8.99
C PRO A 104 2.78 -4.04 -7.57
N GLU A 105 3.97 -4.08 -6.96
CA GLU A 105 4.13 -4.51 -5.57
C GLU A 105 3.46 -3.50 -4.61
N GLY A 106 3.74 -2.20 -4.78
CA GLY A 106 3.10 -1.15 -3.99
C GLY A 106 1.57 -1.20 -4.09
N TRP A 107 1.01 -1.36 -5.29
CA TRP A 107 -0.43 -1.50 -5.50
C TRP A 107 -1.01 -2.76 -4.84
N SER A 108 -0.28 -3.86 -4.84
CA SER A 108 -0.69 -5.11 -4.18
C SER A 108 -0.78 -4.95 -2.66
N GLU A 109 0.22 -4.31 -2.05
CA GLU A 109 0.22 -4.00 -0.62
C GLU A 109 -0.91 -3.03 -0.24
N TYR A 110 -1.12 -1.98 -1.02
CA TYR A 110 -2.22 -1.05 -0.81
C TYR A 110 -3.58 -1.76 -0.82
N ARG A 111 -3.84 -2.64 -1.79
CA ARG A 111 -5.09 -3.40 -1.84
C ARG A 111 -5.26 -4.33 -0.64
N ARG A 112 -4.17 -4.97 -0.21
CA ARG A 112 -4.17 -5.93 0.90
C ARG A 112 -4.37 -5.26 2.26
N THR A 113 -3.71 -4.11 2.48
CA THR A 113 -3.62 -3.48 3.81
C THR A 113 -4.42 -2.19 3.93
N GLY A 114 -4.70 -1.52 2.82
CA GLY A 114 -5.26 -0.18 2.82
C GLY A 114 -4.21 0.91 3.03
N TYR A 115 -2.94 0.57 3.17
CA TYR A 115 -1.83 1.49 3.42
C TYR A 115 -0.81 1.51 2.27
N PRO A 116 -0.05 2.59 2.13
CA PRO A 116 -0.21 3.88 2.82
C PRO A 116 -1.50 4.59 2.44
N GLU A 117 -1.84 5.67 3.16
CA GLU A 117 -2.85 6.60 2.69
C GLU A 117 -2.39 7.23 1.38
N VAL A 118 -3.18 7.10 0.32
CA VAL A 118 -2.87 7.65 -1.00
C VAL A 118 -3.88 8.75 -1.36
N ILE A 119 -3.46 9.69 -2.21
CA ILE A 119 -4.32 10.76 -2.70
C ILE A 119 -5.51 10.14 -3.45
N PRO A 120 -6.77 10.43 -3.07
CA PRO A 120 -7.94 9.88 -3.73
C PRO A 120 -8.12 10.46 -5.14
N VAL A 121 -8.84 9.74 -5.98
CA VAL A 121 -9.26 10.25 -7.29
C VAL A 121 -10.40 11.25 -7.08
N VAL A 122 -10.07 12.54 -6.99
CA VAL A 122 -11.06 13.59 -6.74
C VAL A 122 -11.92 13.83 -7.98
N ARG A 123 -11.28 13.98 -9.15
CA ARG A 123 -11.94 14.15 -10.44
C ARG A 123 -11.96 12.84 -11.20
N ASN A 124 -13.08 12.14 -11.12
CA ASN A 124 -13.23 10.82 -11.71
C ASN A 124 -13.97 10.89 -13.07
N SER A 125 -13.21 10.89 -14.17
CA SER A 125 -13.73 10.89 -15.55
C SER A 125 -13.87 9.48 -16.13
N SER A 126 -13.85 8.42 -15.31
CA SER A 126 -13.85 7.04 -15.78
C SER A 126 -15.23 6.48 -16.15
N ASN A 127 -16.29 7.28 -16.08
CA ASN A 127 -17.69 6.85 -16.29
C ASN A 127 -18.07 5.62 -15.44
N GLY A 128 -17.63 5.58 -14.18
CA GLY A 128 -17.95 4.51 -13.24
C GLY A 128 -17.03 3.28 -13.34
N THR A 129 -16.03 3.28 -14.22
CA THR A 129 -15.03 2.21 -14.29
C THR A 129 -14.15 2.15 -13.06
N ILE A 130 -13.77 3.32 -12.52
CA ILE A 130 -13.00 3.45 -11.28
C ILE A 130 -13.93 3.98 -10.20
N ASP A 131 -13.88 3.38 -9.02
CA ASP A 131 -14.57 3.88 -7.85
C ASP A 131 -13.75 5.00 -7.18
N THR A 132 -14.37 6.13 -6.88
CA THR A 132 -13.69 7.30 -6.30
C THR A 132 -13.13 7.00 -4.89
N GLN A 133 -13.82 6.18 -4.10
CA GLN A 133 -13.41 5.87 -2.72
C GLN A 133 -12.52 4.62 -2.66
N LEU A 134 -12.93 3.55 -3.35
CA LEU A 134 -12.21 2.28 -3.37
C LEU A 134 -11.02 2.30 -4.32
N GLN A 135 -10.99 3.24 -5.23
CA GLN A 135 -9.97 3.40 -6.25
C GLN A 135 -9.84 2.17 -7.18
N VAL A 136 -8.65 1.88 -7.67
CA VAL A 136 -8.40 0.75 -8.55
C VAL A 136 -8.07 -0.48 -7.70
N ARG A 137 -9.05 -1.36 -7.51
CA ARG A 137 -8.88 -2.63 -6.78
C ARG A 137 -8.53 -3.79 -7.71
N ARG A 138 -8.96 -3.71 -8.97
CA ARG A 138 -8.65 -4.66 -10.05
C ARG A 138 -8.73 -3.97 -11.41
N LEU A 139 -8.15 -4.60 -12.41
CA LEU A 139 -8.38 -4.19 -13.80
C LEU A 139 -9.67 -4.87 -14.30
N PRO A 140 -10.55 -4.15 -15.03
CA PRO A 140 -11.69 -4.75 -15.74
C PRO A 140 -11.23 -5.76 -16.78
N TYR A 141 -12.11 -6.67 -17.19
CA TYR A 141 -11.83 -7.57 -18.30
C TYR A 141 -11.55 -6.79 -19.59
N THR A 142 -10.56 -7.24 -20.34
CA THR A 142 -10.21 -6.64 -21.63
C THR A 142 -11.34 -6.81 -22.64
N ARG A 143 -11.34 -5.97 -23.68
CA ARG A 143 -12.31 -6.09 -24.78
C ARG A 143 -12.20 -7.44 -25.48
N ASP A 144 -10.99 -7.91 -25.70
CA ASP A 144 -10.76 -9.18 -26.40
C ASP A 144 -11.30 -10.36 -25.61
N GLU A 145 -11.12 -10.37 -24.28
CA GLU A 145 -11.68 -11.38 -23.40
C GLU A 145 -13.22 -11.36 -23.44
N LYS A 146 -13.83 -10.19 -23.43
CA LYS A 146 -15.29 -10.02 -23.53
C LYS A 146 -15.86 -10.55 -24.85
N ILE A 147 -15.10 -10.48 -25.93
CA ILE A 147 -15.52 -10.97 -27.26
C ILE A 147 -15.28 -12.48 -27.39
N ASN A 148 -14.07 -12.94 -27.02
CA ASN A 148 -13.65 -14.32 -27.31
C ASN A 148 -14.06 -15.32 -26.25
N ASN A 149 -14.37 -14.87 -25.03
CA ASN A 149 -14.73 -15.70 -23.88
C ASN A 149 -15.92 -15.11 -23.10
N ALA A 150 -16.97 -14.73 -23.79
CA ALA A 150 -18.11 -14.03 -23.21
C ALA A 150 -18.77 -14.79 -22.05
N SER A 151 -18.87 -16.12 -22.12
CA SER A 151 -19.47 -16.96 -21.08
C SER A 151 -18.59 -17.01 -19.81
N GLY A 152 -17.27 -17.15 -19.97
CA GLY A 152 -16.32 -17.10 -18.87
C GLY A 152 -16.32 -15.73 -18.18
N VAL A 153 -16.35 -14.65 -18.96
CA VAL A 153 -16.46 -13.29 -18.44
C VAL A 153 -17.77 -13.09 -17.67
N ALA A 154 -18.90 -13.55 -18.19
CA ALA A 154 -20.19 -13.46 -17.49
C ALA A 154 -20.16 -14.19 -16.14
N SER A 155 -19.59 -15.40 -16.10
CA SER A 155 -19.39 -16.16 -14.86
C SER A 155 -18.49 -15.41 -13.87
N GLY A 156 -17.35 -14.87 -14.35
CA GLY A 156 -16.45 -14.08 -13.53
C GLY A 156 -17.07 -12.80 -12.97
N ILE A 157 -17.86 -12.07 -13.78
CA ILE A 157 -18.61 -10.89 -13.34
C ILE A 157 -19.63 -11.25 -12.27
N SER A 158 -20.32 -12.38 -12.43
CA SER A 158 -21.25 -12.87 -11.40
C SER A 158 -20.55 -13.15 -10.08
N ALA A 159 -19.38 -13.80 -10.11
CA ALA A 159 -18.55 -14.04 -8.93
C ALA A 159 -18.02 -12.74 -8.25
N LEU A 160 -17.88 -11.66 -9.01
CA LEU A 160 -17.49 -10.32 -8.52
C LEU A 160 -18.67 -9.50 -7.95
N GLY A 161 -19.86 -10.06 -7.87
CA GLY A 161 -21.05 -9.32 -7.42
C GLY A 161 -21.78 -8.55 -8.53
N GLY A 162 -21.57 -8.93 -9.80
CA GLY A 162 -22.33 -8.44 -10.94
C GLY A 162 -21.79 -7.19 -11.63
N LYS A 163 -20.60 -6.72 -11.26
CA LYS A 163 -20.00 -5.52 -11.87
C LYS A 163 -18.55 -5.77 -12.31
N ASP A 164 -18.24 -5.41 -13.56
CA ASP A 164 -16.89 -5.41 -14.09
C ASP A 164 -16.27 -4.01 -14.00
N THR A 165 -15.99 -3.57 -12.77
CA THR A 165 -15.40 -2.25 -12.50
C THR A 165 -14.09 -2.36 -11.76
N GLY A 166 -13.27 -1.31 -11.82
CA GLY A 166 -12.02 -1.21 -11.07
C GLY A 166 -12.22 -1.19 -9.56
N GLY A 167 -13.38 -0.78 -9.05
CA GLY A 167 -13.71 -0.79 -7.62
C GLY A 167 -14.19 -2.14 -7.08
N ALA A 168 -14.43 -3.14 -7.94
CA ALA A 168 -14.85 -4.47 -7.48
C ALA A 168 -13.71 -5.15 -6.71
N LYS A 169 -13.98 -5.55 -5.47
CA LYS A 169 -13.02 -6.23 -4.62
C LYS A 169 -12.89 -7.70 -5.00
N LEU A 170 -11.67 -8.20 -4.94
CA LEU A 170 -11.38 -9.62 -5.07
C LEU A 170 -11.64 -10.35 -3.74
N TRP A 171 -11.77 -11.67 -3.78
CA TRP A 171 -12.11 -12.50 -2.62
C TRP A 171 -11.18 -12.33 -1.41
N TRP A 172 -9.93 -11.99 -1.65
CA TRP A 172 -8.91 -11.76 -0.62
C TRP A 172 -8.84 -10.30 -0.12
N ASP A 173 -9.42 -9.36 -0.85
CA ASP A 173 -9.47 -7.94 -0.50
C ASP A 173 -10.58 -7.68 0.54
N LYS A 174 -10.31 -8.07 1.78
CA LYS A 174 -11.29 -8.09 2.87
C LYS A 174 -11.28 -6.84 3.75
N LYS A 175 -10.24 -6.02 3.65
CA LYS A 175 -10.16 -4.82 4.49
C LYS A 175 -11.28 -3.85 4.12
N SER A 176 -12.13 -3.54 5.10
CA SER A 176 -13.11 -2.45 5.00
C SER A 176 -12.39 -1.13 5.26
N ARG A 177 -12.69 -0.13 4.47
CA ARG A 177 -12.36 1.26 4.75
C ARG A 177 -13.59 1.99 5.23
#